data_0303fafbe49915d691a0e2ce1678bfef
#
_entry.id   0303fafbe49915d691a0e2ce1678bfef
#
_cell.length_a   1.000
_cell.length_b   1.000
_cell.length_c   1.000
_cell.angle_alpha   90.00
_cell.angle_beta   90.00
_cell.angle_gamma   90.00
#
_symmetry.space_group_name_H-M   'P 1'
#
loop_
_entity.id
_entity.type
_entity.pdbx_description
1 polymer ?
#
loop_
_entity_poly.entity_id
_entity_poly.type
_entity_poly.pdbx_seq_one_letter_code
_entity_poly.pdbx_strand_id
1 'polypeptide(L)'
;MTTYNSDARKHTSDTAETMADVRYEIDRIDRLLVEILAERQSFMDAAARIKGPRAAVHDRPRIEDVVAKVKAECPKHGLSPAIAEPVWRTLIDRCIAYEFESYDALRLAAEAKS
;
A
#
# COMPACT_ATOMS: atom_id res chain seq x y z
N MET A 1 6.51 13.73 -10.13
CA MET A 1 6.56 12.26 -10.33
C MET A 1 7.44 11.63 -9.26
N THR A 2 6.97 10.59 -8.61
CA THR A 2 7.75 9.90 -7.58
C THR A 2 8.83 9.04 -8.23
N THR A 3 10.07 9.18 -7.73
CA THR A 3 11.18 8.34 -8.16
C THR A 3 11.46 7.30 -7.07
N TYR A 4 11.40 6.04 -7.44
CA TYR A 4 11.67 4.94 -6.53
C TYR A 4 13.14 4.58 -6.51
N ASN A 5 13.58 4.02 -5.36
CA ASN A 5 14.92 3.51 -5.22
C ASN A 5 15.18 2.44 -6.29
N SER A 6 16.32 2.55 -6.96
CA SER A 6 16.74 1.65 -8.03
C SER A 6 18.01 0.88 -7.66
N ASP A 7 18.10 0.39 -6.42
CA ASP A 7 19.19 -0.50 -6.01
C ASP A 7 19.35 -1.62 -7.04
N ALA A 8 20.59 -1.92 -7.38
CA ALA A 8 20.87 -2.83 -8.48
C ALA A 8 20.44 -4.27 -8.15
N ARG A 9 19.63 -4.84 -9.04
CA ARG A 9 19.37 -6.27 -9.02
C ARG A 9 20.67 -6.99 -9.39
N LYS A 10 21.08 -7.95 -8.57
CA LYS A 10 22.28 -8.76 -8.79
C LYS A 10 21.93 -10.16 -9.29
N HIS A 11 20.74 -10.66 -8.91
CA HIS A 11 20.31 -12.01 -9.25
C HIS A 11 18.84 -12.02 -9.63
N THR A 12 18.44 -13.01 -10.43
CA THR A 12 17.03 -13.38 -10.58
C THR A 12 16.75 -14.56 -9.64
N SER A 13 15.49 -14.98 -9.53
CA SER A 13 15.16 -16.17 -8.74
C SER A 13 15.86 -17.42 -9.25
N ASP A 14 16.16 -17.46 -10.55
CA ASP A 14 16.85 -18.61 -11.16
C ASP A 14 18.37 -18.56 -11.02
N THR A 15 18.95 -17.38 -10.87
CA THR A 15 20.42 -17.22 -10.79
C THR A 15 20.96 -17.10 -9.37
N ALA A 16 20.09 -16.92 -8.37
CA ALA A 16 20.50 -16.92 -6.97
C ALA A 16 20.98 -18.32 -6.58
N GLU A 17 22.17 -18.41 -6.00
CA GLU A 17 22.81 -19.70 -5.67
C GLU A 17 22.87 -19.94 -4.16
N THR A 18 22.82 -18.89 -3.36
CA THR A 18 22.94 -18.97 -1.90
C THR A 18 21.76 -18.26 -1.22
N MET A 19 21.54 -18.59 0.05
CA MET A 19 20.54 -17.86 0.83
C MET A 19 20.91 -16.38 1.00
N ALA A 20 22.20 -16.05 1.02
CA ALA A 20 22.65 -14.66 1.04
C ALA A 20 22.17 -13.92 -0.21
N ASP A 21 22.25 -14.56 -1.38
CA ASP A 21 21.76 -13.98 -2.64
C ASP A 21 20.25 -13.75 -2.59
N VAL A 22 19.50 -14.72 -2.09
CA VAL A 22 18.04 -14.63 -1.96
C VAL A 22 17.67 -13.47 -1.02
N ARG A 23 18.32 -13.39 0.14
CA ARG A 23 18.02 -12.34 1.14
C ARG A 23 18.38 -10.96 0.63
N TYR A 24 19.48 -10.83 -0.12
CA TYR A 24 19.83 -9.56 -0.74
C TYR A 24 18.68 -9.05 -1.64
N GLU A 25 18.15 -9.92 -2.51
CA GLU A 25 17.09 -9.52 -3.43
C GLU A 25 15.76 -9.25 -2.71
N ILE A 26 15.44 -10.06 -1.69
CA ILE A 26 14.24 -9.82 -0.87
C ILE A 26 14.35 -8.45 -0.18
N ASP A 27 15.48 -8.15 0.45
CA ASP A 27 15.67 -6.86 1.14
C ASP A 27 15.59 -5.69 0.16
N ARG A 28 16.15 -5.85 -1.03
CA ARG A 28 16.05 -4.85 -2.10
C ARG A 28 14.60 -4.60 -2.49
N ILE A 29 13.83 -5.68 -2.68
CA ILE A 29 12.40 -5.59 -3.06
C ILE A 29 11.60 -4.96 -1.92
N ASP A 30 11.88 -5.33 -0.68
CA ASP A 30 11.16 -4.77 0.48
C ASP A 30 11.37 -3.26 0.60
N ARG A 31 12.60 -2.77 0.35
CA ARG A 31 12.85 -1.33 0.33
C ARG A 31 12.03 -0.64 -0.75
N LEU A 32 11.91 -1.24 -1.92
CA LEU A 32 11.09 -0.72 -3.01
C LEU A 32 9.61 -0.74 -2.65
N LEU A 33 9.14 -1.81 -2.01
CA LEU A 33 7.74 -1.91 -1.54
C LEU A 33 7.41 -0.82 -0.53
N VAL A 34 8.32 -0.51 0.41
CA VAL A 34 8.11 0.57 1.38
C VAL A 34 7.91 1.91 0.66
N GLU A 35 8.69 2.19 -0.37
CA GLU A 35 8.55 3.42 -1.15
C GLU A 35 7.21 3.48 -1.87
N ILE A 36 6.78 2.37 -2.47
CA ILE A 36 5.51 2.29 -3.18
C ILE A 36 4.34 2.45 -2.19
N LEU A 37 4.42 1.81 -1.03
CA LEU A 37 3.40 1.94 0.01
C LEU A 37 3.34 3.37 0.57
N ALA A 38 4.47 4.06 0.68
CA ALA A 38 4.50 5.46 1.10
C ALA A 38 3.77 6.36 0.10
N GLU A 39 3.96 6.12 -1.20
CA GLU A 39 3.19 6.83 -2.22
C GLU A 39 1.70 6.54 -2.10
N ARG A 40 1.32 5.28 -1.92
CA ARG A 40 -0.08 4.89 -1.71
C ARG A 40 -0.67 5.57 -0.48
N GLN A 41 0.09 5.65 0.62
CA GLN A 41 -0.32 6.34 1.84
C GLN A 41 -0.61 7.83 1.59
N SER A 42 0.18 8.49 0.75
CA SER A 42 -0.05 9.90 0.42
C SER A 42 -1.44 10.13 -0.20
N PHE A 43 -1.96 9.15 -0.92
CA PHE A 43 -3.32 9.20 -1.46
C PHE A 43 -4.40 8.97 -0.40
N MET A 44 -4.06 8.36 0.74
CA MET A 44 -4.98 8.32 1.89
C MET A 44 -5.13 9.70 2.51
N ASP A 45 -4.07 10.48 2.58
CA ASP A 45 -4.13 11.88 3.02
C ASP A 45 -4.97 12.73 2.06
N ALA A 46 -4.78 12.53 0.76
CA ALA A 46 -5.59 13.22 -0.26
C ALA A 46 -7.08 12.84 -0.12
N ALA A 47 -7.37 11.56 0.07
CA ALA A 47 -8.75 11.08 0.25
C ALA A 47 -9.38 11.70 1.51
N ALA A 48 -8.63 11.75 2.62
CA ALA A 48 -9.09 12.37 3.86
C ALA A 48 -9.41 13.85 3.69
N ARG A 49 -8.63 14.55 2.87
CA ARG A 49 -8.85 15.96 2.55
C ARG A 49 -10.11 16.18 1.72
N ILE A 50 -10.39 15.26 0.79
CA ILE A 50 -11.45 15.41 -0.23
C ILE A 50 -12.81 14.91 0.30
N LYS A 51 -12.84 13.83 1.09
CA LYS A 51 -14.09 13.23 1.56
C LYS A 51 -14.90 14.19 2.43
N GLY A 52 -16.20 14.27 2.17
CA GLY A 52 -17.13 15.10 2.92
C GLY A 52 -17.43 14.50 4.29
N PRO A 53 -18.30 13.47 4.40
CA PRO A 53 -18.65 12.88 5.68
C PRO A 53 -17.58 11.90 6.17
N ARG A 54 -17.32 11.94 7.47
CA ARG A 54 -16.35 11.07 8.12
C ARG A 54 -16.63 9.57 7.88
N ALA A 55 -17.90 9.19 7.86
CA ALA A 55 -18.31 7.80 7.64
C ALA A 55 -17.88 7.26 6.25
N ALA A 56 -17.66 8.15 5.27
CA ALA A 56 -17.22 7.75 3.93
C ALA A 56 -15.78 7.20 3.90
N VAL A 57 -15.01 7.38 4.97
CA VAL A 57 -13.66 6.80 5.08
C VAL A 57 -13.72 5.27 5.09
N HIS A 58 -14.72 4.68 5.75
CA HIS A 58 -14.96 3.24 5.71
C HIS A 58 -16.01 2.93 4.65
N ASP A 59 -15.56 2.50 3.49
CA ASP A 59 -16.39 2.20 2.31
C ASP A 59 -16.27 0.72 1.98
N ARG A 60 -17.21 -0.09 2.47
CA ARG A 60 -17.16 -1.54 2.30
C ARG A 60 -17.21 -1.99 0.84
N PRO A 61 -18.08 -1.44 -0.02
CA PRO A 61 -18.04 -1.78 -1.44
C PRO A 61 -16.69 -1.48 -2.09
N ARG A 62 -16.04 -0.39 -1.73
CA ARG A 62 -14.71 -0.05 -2.24
C ARG A 62 -13.65 -1.05 -1.75
N ILE A 63 -13.73 -1.49 -0.50
CA ILE A 63 -12.81 -2.49 0.05
C ILE A 63 -12.86 -3.77 -0.79
N GLU A 64 -14.07 -4.28 -1.06
CA GLU A 64 -14.24 -5.50 -1.86
C GLU A 64 -13.84 -5.30 -3.32
N ASP A 65 -14.05 -4.12 -3.87
CA ASP A 65 -13.59 -3.76 -5.21
C ASP A 65 -12.06 -3.82 -5.30
N VAL A 66 -11.35 -3.26 -4.33
CA VAL A 66 -9.87 -3.29 -4.30
C VAL A 66 -9.38 -4.73 -4.20
N VAL A 67 -9.96 -5.52 -3.31
CA VAL A 67 -9.55 -6.93 -3.13
C VAL A 67 -9.79 -7.71 -4.42
N ALA A 68 -10.93 -7.51 -5.08
CA ALA A 68 -11.23 -8.18 -6.36
C ALA A 68 -10.23 -7.79 -7.44
N LYS A 69 -9.87 -6.51 -7.54
CA LYS A 69 -8.89 -6.03 -8.53
C LYS A 69 -7.50 -6.61 -8.27
N VAL A 70 -7.07 -6.67 -7.02
CA VAL A 70 -5.79 -7.27 -6.64
C VAL A 70 -5.77 -8.75 -6.99
N LYS A 71 -6.83 -9.48 -6.67
CA LYS A 71 -6.93 -10.91 -7.00
C LYS A 71 -6.89 -11.15 -8.50
N ALA A 72 -7.50 -10.27 -9.28
CA ALA A 72 -7.48 -10.34 -10.75
C ALA A 72 -6.07 -10.10 -11.32
N GLU A 73 -5.25 -9.28 -10.66
CA GLU A 73 -3.88 -9.03 -11.07
C GLU A 73 -2.93 -10.20 -10.76
N CYS A 74 -3.24 -10.99 -9.73
CA CYS A 74 -2.34 -12.05 -9.26
C CYS A 74 -1.90 -13.03 -10.36
N PRO A 75 -2.81 -13.63 -11.17
CA PRO A 75 -2.37 -14.57 -12.20
C PRO A 75 -1.55 -13.92 -13.31
N LYS A 76 -1.73 -12.64 -13.56
CA LYS A 76 -0.97 -11.92 -14.58
C LYS A 76 0.52 -11.83 -14.22
N HIS A 77 0.85 -11.89 -12.95
CA HIS A 77 2.21 -11.70 -12.44
C HIS A 77 2.75 -12.94 -11.69
N GLY A 78 1.97 -14.01 -11.62
CA GLY A 78 2.37 -15.22 -10.90
C GLY A 78 2.41 -15.05 -9.38
N LEU A 79 1.67 -14.07 -8.84
CA LEU A 79 1.57 -13.87 -7.39
C LEU A 79 0.48 -14.77 -6.82
N SER A 80 0.81 -15.50 -5.74
CA SER A 80 -0.16 -16.34 -5.05
C SER A 80 -1.26 -15.50 -4.40
N PRO A 81 -2.56 -15.78 -4.69
CA PRO A 81 -3.65 -15.10 -3.99
C PRO A 81 -3.66 -15.38 -2.48
N ALA A 82 -3.12 -16.54 -2.06
CA ALA A 82 -2.99 -16.88 -0.65
C ALA A 82 -2.03 -15.94 0.10
N ILE A 83 -1.09 -15.31 -0.63
CA ILE A 83 -0.25 -14.25 -0.09
C ILE A 83 -0.96 -12.90 -0.23
N ALA A 84 -1.46 -12.60 -1.42
CA ALA A 84 -1.96 -11.27 -1.75
C ALA A 84 -3.22 -10.89 -0.96
N GLU A 85 -4.21 -11.77 -0.87
CA GLU A 85 -5.49 -11.40 -0.24
C GLU A 85 -5.35 -11.01 1.24
N PRO A 86 -4.74 -11.81 2.11
CA PRO A 86 -4.60 -11.41 3.51
C PRO A 86 -3.71 -10.19 3.69
N VAL A 87 -2.67 -10.03 2.87
CA VAL A 87 -1.81 -8.84 2.91
C VAL A 87 -2.62 -7.59 2.56
N TRP A 88 -3.39 -7.63 1.47
CA TRP A 88 -4.19 -6.47 1.05
C TRP A 88 -5.32 -6.14 2.03
N ARG A 89 -5.98 -7.14 2.60
CA ARG A 89 -7.02 -6.89 3.60
C ARG A 89 -6.45 -6.21 4.84
N THR A 90 -5.27 -6.63 5.29
CA THR A 90 -4.59 -5.98 6.41
C THR A 90 -4.12 -4.57 6.04
N LEU A 91 -3.55 -4.41 4.85
CA LEU A 91 -3.12 -3.10 4.34
C LEU A 91 -4.29 -2.13 4.27
N ILE A 92 -5.42 -2.56 3.71
CA ILE A 92 -6.63 -1.74 3.60
C ILE A 92 -7.13 -1.34 5.00
N ASP A 93 -7.17 -2.29 5.93
CA ASP A 93 -7.60 -2.04 7.31
C ASP A 93 -6.72 -0.98 7.98
N ARG A 94 -5.40 -1.11 7.86
CA ARG A 94 -4.46 -0.14 8.43
C ARG A 94 -4.54 1.22 7.75
N CYS A 95 -4.76 1.24 6.44
CA CYS A 95 -4.91 2.48 5.69
C CYS A 95 -6.22 3.21 6.06
N ILE A 96 -7.30 2.48 6.32
CA ILE A 96 -8.55 3.09 6.79
C ILE A 96 -8.34 3.73 8.17
N ALA A 97 -7.67 3.05 9.10
CA ALA A 97 -7.35 3.60 10.41
C ALA A 97 -6.51 4.88 10.27
N TYR A 98 -5.49 4.85 9.42
CA TYR A 98 -4.65 6.01 9.12
C TYR A 98 -5.47 7.17 8.51
N GLU A 99 -6.37 6.86 7.57
CA GLU A 99 -7.20 7.87 6.91
C GLU A 99 -8.15 8.54 7.91
N PHE A 100 -8.71 7.81 8.89
CA PHE A 100 -9.51 8.40 9.95
C PHE A 100 -8.69 9.39 10.78
N GLU A 101 -7.46 9.04 11.14
CA GLU A 101 -6.56 9.93 11.87
C GLU A 101 -6.24 11.20 11.08
N SER A 102 -5.94 11.04 9.80
CA SER A 102 -5.66 12.16 8.89
C SER A 102 -6.91 13.04 8.73
N TYR A 103 -8.07 12.44 8.55
CA TYR A 103 -9.34 13.14 8.43
C TYR A 103 -9.61 14.00 9.67
N ASP A 104 -9.47 13.40 10.84
CA ASP A 104 -9.73 14.08 12.12
C ASP A 104 -8.73 15.21 12.36
N ALA A 105 -7.44 14.97 12.09
CA ALA A 105 -6.40 15.97 12.26
C ALA A 105 -6.62 17.19 11.36
N LEU A 106 -7.01 16.97 10.10
CA LEU A 106 -7.30 18.06 9.15
C LEU A 106 -8.49 18.91 9.59
N ARG A 107 -9.56 18.29 10.14
CA ARG A 107 -10.76 19.02 10.61
C ARG A 107 -10.47 19.80 11.89
N LEU A 108 -9.71 19.22 12.80
CA LEU A 108 -9.28 19.94 14.02
C LEU A 108 -8.42 21.14 13.67
N ALA A 109 -7.49 21.02 12.73
CA ALA A 109 -6.66 22.13 12.26
C ALA A 109 -7.51 23.24 11.62
N ALA A 110 -8.54 22.86 10.86
CA ALA A 110 -9.46 23.83 10.24
C ALA A 110 -10.29 24.56 11.30
N GLU A 111 -10.80 23.85 12.34
CA GLU A 111 -11.53 24.44 13.44
C GLU A 111 -10.67 25.43 14.24
N ALA A 112 -9.40 25.10 14.47
CA ALA A 112 -8.49 25.95 15.20
C ALA A 112 -8.19 27.29 14.50
N LYS A 113 -8.38 27.33 13.16
CA LYS A 113 -8.16 28.52 12.35
C LYS A 113 -9.40 29.41 12.20
N SER A 114 -10.56 28.92 12.55
CA SER A 114 -11.83 29.64 12.37
C SER A 114 -12.22 30.53 13.57
#